data_0ed2e8db78f540a17d2e1ae955561b1e
#
_entry.id   0ed2e8db78f540a17d2e1ae955561b1e
#
_cell.length_a   1.000
_cell.length_b   1.000
_cell.length_c   1.000
_cell.angle_alpha   90.00
_cell.angle_beta   90.00
_cell.angle_gamma   90.00
#
_symmetry.space_group_name_H-M   'P 1'
#
loop_
_entity.id
_entity.type
_entity.pdbx_description
1 polymer ?
#
loop_
_entity_poly.entity_id
_entity_poly.type
_entity_poly.pdbx_seq_one_letter_code
_entity_poly.pdbx_strand_id
1 'polypeptide(L)'
;MILKQFKTPGLAHFSYLIGAGEDAAVIDPQLDLEQYLNAAQEEGVVIRHIFETHRNEDFVTGAKKLAGVTGAKVWHGPNPASEIAYAETAGEGAEVEIGQLKLKALLTPGHTDDSISIAIYDSEYPDGAVGVFTGDALFIGDVGRTDFYEGQEEEKAGLLFDSLQKLLSLGDQAILYPAHGAGSVCGSGMAAREFSTIGHERANNPRLQLGREDFIKAKAGEHHYQPPYFELMERLNLEGGHEVISPAQVPMLSLSTLKEGSPDVVLDVRDPTSHLGGHVSGSLCLPVGMIAAFGGWFLKEETRIGLVAESADQARNAARHLCRIGFTNILGAVTGVLGMASGGADTDFIATADTGAIASRVNQSPENWILLDVRSKEEFESGHIEGASHAYVGEALEKPEDYVSDKGITVMCGSGARASLAASALQ
;
A
#
# COMPACT_ATOMS: atom_id res chain seq x y z
N MET A 1 14.66 -3.16 26.20
CA MET A 1 13.65 -2.80 25.17
C MET A 1 13.49 -3.96 24.20
N ILE A 2 12.27 -4.40 23.91
CA ILE A 2 11.90 -5.32 22.83
C ILE A 2 11.44 -4.46 21.66
N LEU A 3 11.86 -4.78 20.43
CA LEU A 3 11.36 -4.13 19.21
C LEU A 3 11.31 -5.15 18.08
N LYS A 4 10.12 -5.33 17.51
CA LYS A 4 9.91 -6.17 16.32
C LYS A 4 9.23 -5.34 15.23
N GLN A 5 9.77 -5.39 14.02
CA GLN A 5 9.19 -4.80 12.81
C GLN A 5 8.49 -5.88 12.00
N PHE A 6 7.27 -5.60 11.56
CA PHE A 6 6.51 -6.45 10.66
C PHE A 6 6.35 -5.75 9.32
N LYS A 7 6.65 -6.47 8.25
CA LYS A 7 6.54 -5.95 6.88
C LYS A 7 5.31 -6.52 6.19
N THR A 8 4.54 -5.65 5.57
CA THR A 8 3.39 -6.05 4.77
C THR A 8 3.78 -6.11 3.29
N PRO A 9 3.93 -7.32 2.72
CA PRO A 9 4.23 -7.46 1.29
C PRO A 9 3.15 -6.79 0.43
N GLY A 10 3.57 -6.13 -0.64
CA GLY A 10 2.69 -5.45 -1.60
C GLY A 10 2.31 -4.02 -1.25
N LEU A 11 2.32 -3.66 0.04
CA LEU A 11 2.07 -2.28 0.52
C LEU A 11 3.36 -1.55 0.90
N ALA A 12 4.47 -2.27 1.09
CA ALA A 12 5.70 -1.76 1.68
C ALA A 12 5.48 -1.10 3.06
N HIS A 13 4.40 -1.47 3.75
CA HIS A 13 4.03 -0.96 5.05
C HIS A 13 4.79 -1.67 6.17
N PHE A 14 5.14 -0.91 7.20
CA PHE A 14 5.80 -1.38 8.42
C PHE A 14 4.92 -1.10 9.63
N SER A 15 4.68 -2.14 10.41
CA SER A 15 4.11 -2.03 11.75
C SER A 15 5.10 -2.54 12.79
N TYR A 16 4.91 -2.19 14.05
CA TYR A 16 5.89 -2.50 15.08
C TYR A 16 5.24 -3.00 16.35
N LEU A 17 5.95 -3.90 17.06
CA LEU A 17 5.69 -4.20 18.46
C LEU A 17 6.89 -3.68 19.27
N ILE A 18 6.61 -2.82 20.23
CA ILE A 18 7.61 -2.32 21.20
C ILE A 18 7.19 -2.72 22.60
N GLY A 19 8.13 -3.24 23.39
CA GLY A 19 7.86 -3.73 24.73
C GLY A 19 9.01 -3.52 25.71
N ALA A 20 8.66 -3.47 26.99
CA ALA A 20 9.58 -3.48 28.12
C ALA A 20 8.89 -4.04 29.36
N GLY A 21 9.63 -4.84 30.17
CA GLY A 21 9.02 -5.56 31.29
C GLY A 21 7.98 -6.56 30.80
N GLU A 22 6.77 -6.45 31.30
CA GLU A 22 5.65 -7.34 30.96
C GLU A 22 4.66 -6.74 29.95
N ASP A 23 4.85 -5.47 29.56
CA ASP A 23 3.90 -4.73 28.73
C ASP A 23 4.48 -4.38 27.36
N ALA A 24 3.60 -4.25 26.37
CA ALA A 24 3.95 -3.85 25.00
C ALA A 24 2.91 -2.91 24.38
N ALA A 25 3.34 -2.19 23.34
CA ALA A 25 2.46 -1.51 22.41
C ALA A 25 2.67 -2.02 20.99
N VAL A 26 1.63 -1.90 20.15
CA VAL A 26 1.69 -2.13 18.71
C VAL A 26 1.44 -0.80 17.99
N ILE A 27 2.25 -0.54 16.96
CA ILE A 27 2.15 0.68 16.15
C ILE A 27 1.69 0.28 14.75
N ASP A 28 0.66 0.95 14.23
CA ASP A 28 0.07 0.79 12.91
C ASP A 28 -0.26 -0.67 12.54
N PRO A 29 -1.06 -1.38 13.35
CA PRO A 29 -1.37 -2.78 13.08
C PRO A 29 -2.25 -2.94 11.86
N GLN A 30 -1.89 -3.89 11.00
CA GLN A 30 -2.73 -4.37 9.91
C GLN A 30 -3.67 -5.49 10.38
N LEU A 31 -4.57 -5.94 9.49
CA LEU A 31 -5.60 -6.95 9.79
C LEU A 31 -5.08 -8.35 10.14
N ASP A 32 -3.82 -8.68 9.82
CA ASP A 32 -3.19 -9.98 10.15
C ASP A 32 -2.72 -10.01 11.61
N LEU A 33 -3.65 -10.08 12.55
CA LEU A 33 -3.39 -9.93 13.98
C LEU A 33 -2.47 -11.01 14.57
N GLU A 34 -2.47 -12.21 14.00
CA GLU A 34 -1.72 -13.37 14.51
C GLU A 34 -0.24 -13.07 14.67
N GLN A 35 0.35 -12.27 13.80
CA GLN A 35 1.76 -11.89 13.87
C GLN A 35 2.10 -11.12 15.16
N TYR A 36 1.22 -10.21 15.60
CA TYR A 36 1.41 -9.41 16.81
C TYR A 36 1.18 -10.25 18.06
N LEU A 37 0.12 -11.09 18.06
CA LEU A 37 -0.22 -11.98 19.17
C LEU A 37 0.87 -13.02 19.40
N ASN A 38 1.37 -13.63 18.33
CA ASN A 38 2.47 -14.59 18.39
C ASN A 38 3.76 -13.93 18.91
N ALA A 39 4.10 -12.75 18.38
CA ALA A 39 5.28 -12.02 18.83
C ALA A 39 5.19 -11.62 20.30
N ALA A 40 4.05 -11.17 20.78
CA ALA A 40 3.82 -10.85 22.18
C ALA A 40 3.94 -12.11 23.07
N GLN A 41 3.41 -13.24 22.62
CA GLN A 41 3.52 -14.51 23.33
C GLN A 41 4.96 -15.00 23.38
N GLU A 42 5.71 -14.93 22.28
CA GLU A 42 7.12 -15.33 22.21
C GLU A 42 8.00 -14.51 23.15
N GLU A 43 7.73 -13.20 23.26
CA GLU A 43 8.49 -12.30 24.14
C GLU A 43 7.95 -12.27 25.57
N GLY A 44 6.83 -12.95 25.85
CA GLY A 44 6.23 -12.99 27.18
C GLY A 44 5.64 -11.66 27.65
N VAL A 45 5.16 -10.83 26.72
CA VAL A 45 4.58 -9.49 26.99
C VAL A 45 3.10 -9.42 26.66
N VAL A 46 2.40 -8.48 27.30
CA VAL A 46 0.98 -8.21 27.07
C VAL A 46 0.80 -6.92 26.31
N ILE A 47 0.10 -6.96 25.18
CA ILE A 47 -0.22 -5.75 24.41
C ILE A 47 -1.24 -4.92 25.21
N ARG A 48 -0.83 -3.75 25.71
CA ARG A 48 -1.64 -2.82 26.49
C ARG A 48 -2.09 -1.60 25.70
N HIS A 49 -1.31 -1.23 24.68
CA HIS A 49 -1.52 -0.04 23.88
C HIS A 49 -1.37 -0.35 22.40
N ILE A 50 -2.15 0.35 21.60
CA ILE A 50 -2.09 0.33 20.14
C ILE A 50 -2.07 1.78 19.70
N PHE A 51 -1.13 2.17 18.86
CA PHE A 51 -1.06 3.50 18.28
C PHE A 51 -1.26 3.41 16.78
N GLU A 52 -2.08 4.30 16.27
CA GLU A 52 -2.17 4.59 14.84
C GLU A 52 -1.52 5.95 14.62
N THR A 53 -0.48 5.97 13.78
CA THR A 53 0.26 7.21 13.50
C THR A 53 -0.58 8.18 12.68
N HIS A 54 -1.48 7.66 11.85
CA HIS A 54 -2.43 8.41 11.06
C HIS A 54 -3.51 7.48 10.53
N ARG A 55 -4.51 8.02 9.90
CA ARG A 55 -5.51 7.27 9.15
C ARG A 55 -4.90 6.87 7.80
N ASN A 56 -4.48 5.60 7.71
CA ASN A 56 -3.81 5.08 6.52
C ASN A 56 -4.75 5.06 5.31
N GLU A 57 -4.27 5.52 4.16
CA GLU A 57 -5.03 5.61 2.90
C GLU A 57 -4.91 4.34 2.07
N ASP A 58 -3.94 3.49 2.34
CA ASP A 58 -3.56 2.38 1.48
C ASP A 58 -3.88 0.99 2.05
N PHE A 59 -4.36 0.90 3.31
CA PHE A 59 -4.79 -0.37 3.90
C PHE A 59 -5.82 -0.18 5.02
N VAL A 60 -6.57 -1.26 5.29
CA VAL A 60 -7.54 -1.31 6.40
C VAL A 60 -6.83 -1.60 7.71
N THR A 61 -7.04 -0.74 8.72
CA THR A 61 -6.47 -0.90 10.05
C THR A 61 -6.92 -2.17 10.77
N GLY A 62 -6.00 -2.77 11.53
CA GLY A 62 -6.29 -3.85 12.47
C GLY A 62 -6.49 -3.39 13.92
N ALA A 63 -6.37 -2.10 14.21
CA ALA A 63 -6.29 -1.57 15.57
C ALA A 63 -7.51 -1.90 16.44
N LYS A 64 -8.72 -1.60 15.98
CA LYS A 64 -9.96 -1.91 16.70
C LYS A 64 -10.11 -3.42 16.97
N LYS A 65 -9.77 -4.24 15.98
CA LYS A 65 -9.88 -5.69 16.10
C LYS A 65 -8.83 -6.26 17.06
N LEU A 66 -7.59 -5.77 16.99
CA LEU A 66 -6.53 -6.14 17.92
C LEU A 66 -6.89 -5.73 19.36
N ALA A 67 -7.45 -4.53 19.54
CA ALA A 67 -7.96 -4.07 20.83
C ALA A 67 -9.07 -4.97 21.36
N GLY A 68 -10.00 -5.41 20.52
CA GLY A 68 -11.07 -6.35 20.89
C GLY A 68 -10.55 -7.70 21.39
N VAL A 69 -9.43 -8.18 20.88
CA VAL A 69 -8.81 -9.46 21.30
C VAL A 69 -7.94 -9.29 22.54
N THR A 70 -7.20 -8.17 22.66
CA THR A 70 -6.19 -7.98 23.73
C THR A 70 -6.71 -7.19 24.93
N GLY A 71 -7.78 -6.41 24.75
CA GLY A 71 -8.22 -5.41 25.71
C GLY A 71 -7.33 -4.16 25.75
N ALA A 72 -6.44 -3.99 24.78
CA ALA A 72 -5.55 -2.84 24.68
C ALA A 72 -6.32 -1.54 24.37
N LYS A 73 -5.80 -0.41 24.84
CA LYS A 73 -6.29 0.91 24.46
C LYS A 73 -5.74 1.32 23.10
N VAL A 74 -6.59 1.85 22.24
CA VAL A 74 -6.17 2.43 20.95
C VAL A 74 -5.96 3.93 21.11
N TRP A 75 -4.89 4.45 20.53
CA TRP A 75 -4.52 5.86 20.51
C TRP A 75 -4.40 6.32 19.07
N HIS A 76 -5.02 7.45 18.76
CA HIS A 76 -4.98 8.07 17.44
C HIS A 76 -4.80 9.58 17.56
N GLY A 77 -4.20 10.22 16.55
CA GLY A 77 -4.10 11.68 16.51
C GLY A 77 -5.49 12.36 16.46
N PRO A 78 -5.57 13.65 16.80
CA PRO A 78 -6.82 14.40 16.68
C PRO A 78 -7.21 14.51 15.20
N ASN A 79 -8.37 13.99 14.83
CA ASN A 79 -8.91 14.12 13.48
C ASN A 79 -9.89 15.30 13.41
N PRO A 80 -9.59 16.38 12.65
CA PRO A 80 -10.46 17.56 12.57
C PRO A 80 -11.81 17.29 11.88
N ALA A 81 -11.85 16.29 10.98
CA ALA A 81 -13.05 16.03 10.18
C ALA A 81 -14.11 15.22 10.95
N SER A 82 -13.69 14.27 11.80
CA SER A 82 -14.59 13.43 12.57
C SER A 82 -13.86 12.72 13.72
N GLU A 83 -14.58 12.35 14.76
CA GLU A 83 -14.03 11.57 15.87
C GLU A 83 -13.76 10.12 15.43
N ILE A 84 -12.63 9.57 15.86
CA ILE A 84 -12.29 8.15 15.71
C ILE A 84 -12.95 7.40 16.88
N ALA A 85 -14.11 6.83 16.66
CA ALA A 85 -14.99 6.33 17.73
C ALA A 85 -14.41 5.15 18.56
N TYR A 86 -13.38 4.45 18.05
CA TYR A 86 -12.75 3.30 18.71
C TYR A 86 -11.42 3.63 19.39
N ALA A 87 -10.94 4.88 19.31
CA ALA A 87 -9.63 5.29 19.82
C ALA A 87 -9.76 6.47 20.81
N GLU A 88 -8.81 6.53 21.76
CA GLU A 88 -8.57 7.71 22.58
C GLU A 88 -7.69 8.69 21.80
N THR A 89 -7.99 10.00 21.89
CA THR A 89 -7.21 11.02 21.18
C THR A 89 -5.85 11.25 21.87
N ALA A 90 -4.77 11.00 21.15
CA ALA A 90 -3.41 11.34 21.57
C ALA A 90 -3.07 12.76 21.11
N GLY A 91 -3.26 13.74 22.00
CA GLY A 91 -2.85 15.14 21.76
C GLY A 91 -1.34 15.34 21.86
N GLU A 92 -0.87 16.59 21.57
CA GLU A 92 0.53 16.97 21.70
C GLU A 92 1.06 16.68 23.10
N GLY A 93 2.11 15.89 23.19
CA GLY A 93 2.76 15.53 24.45
C GLY A 93 2.07 14.47 25.28
N ALA A 94 1.00 13.81 24.78
CA ALA A 94 0.38 12.66 25.47
C ALA A 94 1.43 11.55 25.67
N GLU A 95 1.50 11.00 26.88
CA GLU A 95 2.52 10.03 27.27
C GLU A 95 1.89 8.72 27.75
N VAL A 96 2.51 7.60 27.39
CA VAL A 96 2.19 6.25 27.85
C VAL A 96 3.47 5.60 28.33
N GLU A 97 3.42 4.94 29.49
CA GLU A 97 4.55 4.19 30.06
C GLU A 97 4.41 2.70 29.76
N ILE A 98 5.50 2.08 29.35
CA ILE A 98 5.65 0.63 29.11
C ILE A 98 6.95 0.18 29.78
N GLY A 99 6.87 -0.36 30.99
CA GLY A 99 8.04 -0.66 31.79
C GLY A 99 8.93 0.58 31.97
N GLN A 100 10.20 0.50 31.56
CA GLN A 100 11.13 1.64 31.59
C GLN A 100 10.99 2.58 30.40
N LEU A 101 10.18 2.24 29.43
CA LEU A 101 9.97 3.09 28.24
C LEU A 101 8.82 4.07 28.47
N LYS A 102 8.98 5.27 27.91
CA LYS A 102 7.93 6.25 27.77
C LYS A 102 7.72 6.56 26.29
N LEU A 103 6.52 6.33 25.82
CA LEU A 103 6.07 6.66 24.47
C LEU A 103 5.34 8.00 24.51
N LYS A 104 5.84 8.98 23.75
CA LYS A 104 5.29 10.33 23.73
C LYS A 104 4.79 10.72 22.35
N ALA A 105 3.51 11.07 22.26
CA ALA A 105 2.90 11.53 21.04
C ALA A 105 3.33 12.97 20.70
N LEU A 106 3.64 13.19 19.44
CA LEU A 106 3.96 14.48 18.84
C LEU A 106 3.00 14.67 17.66
N LEU A 107 2.27 15.78 17.62
CA LEU A 107 1.47 16.10 16.44
C LEU A 107 2.38 16.45 15.28
N THR A 108 2.25 15.68 14.18
CA THR A 108 3.06 15.84 12.97
C THR A 108 2.19 15.92 11.70
N PRO A 109 1.23 16.88 11.65
CA PRO A 109 0.36 17.04 10.49
C PRO A 109 1.11 17.45 9.25
N GLY A 110 0.49 17.21 8.08
CA GLY A 110 0.98 17.61 6.77
C GLY A 110 0.85 16.52 5.73
N HIS A 111 1.19 15.27 6.06
CA HIS A 111 0.80 14.11 5.26
C HIS A 111 -0.72 13.91 5.37
N THR A 112 -1.21 13.73 6.59
CA THR A 112 -2.63 13.86 6.94
C THR A 112 -2.78 14.85 8.10
N ASP A 113 -4.02 15.32 8.34
CA ASP A 113 -4.31 16.28 9.41
C ASP A 113 -4.21 15.65 10.81
N ASP A 114 -4.46 14.36 10.90
CA ASP A 114 -4.46 13.55 12.12
C ASP A 114 -3.11 12.87 12.40
N SER A 115 -2.08 13.14 11.60
CA SER A 115 -0.77 12.52 11.75
C SER A 115 -0.12 12.82 13.08
N ILE A 116 0.37 11.76 13.75
CA ILE A 116 1.21 11.83 14.94
C ILE A 116 2.47 10.99 14.75
N SER A 117 3.53 11.40 15.42
CA SER A 117 4.74 10.58 15.60
C SER A 117 4.89 10.20 17.06
N ILE A 118 5.47 9.02 17.34
CA ILE A 118 5.61 8.52 18.71
C ILE A 118 7.10 8.46 19.06
N ALA A 119 7.58 9.42 19.87
CA ALA A 119 8.94 9.43 20.35
C ALA A 119 9.12 8.43 21.50
N ILE A 120 10.22 7.69 21.49
CA ILE A 120 10.58 6.65 22.44
C ILE A 120 11.66 7.20 23.37
N TYR A 121 11.38 7.25 24.67
CA TYR A 121 12.35 7.56 25.71
C TYR A 121 12.58 6.32 26.58
N ASP A 122 13.82 6.05 26.93
CA ASP A 122 14.21 4.96 27.83
C ASP A 122 14.88 5.54 29.06
N SER A 123 14.38 5.20 30.25
CA SER A 123 14.92 5.70 31.50
C SER A 123 16.37 5.26 31.77
N GLU A 124 16.84 4.21 31.09
CA GLU A 124 18.26 3.79 31.13
C GLU A 124 19.18 4.72 30.29
N TYR A 125 18.59 5.49 29.35
CA TYR A 125 19.30 6.38 28.43
C TYR A 125 18.64 7.77 28.44
N PRO A 126 18.87 8.60 29.50
CA PRO A 126 18.11 9.83 29.72
C PRO A 126 18.44 10.97 28.77
N ASP A 127 19.46 10.85 27.91
CA ASP A 127 19.97 11.93 27.06
C ASP A 127 19.14 12.16 25.77
N GLY A 128 17.83 12.09 25.85
CA GLY A 128 16.90 12.35 24.75
C GLY A 128 16.15 11.14 24.25
N ALA A 129 15.49 11.25 23.11
CA ALA A 129 14.78 10.15 22.50
C ALA A 129 15.76 9.10 21.95
N VAL A 130 15.46 7.81 22.19
CA VAL A 130 16.24 6.69 21.64
C VAL A 130 15.75 6.28 20.26
N GLY A 131 14.50 6.63 19.91
CA GLY A 131 13.89 6.36 18.60
C GLY A 131 12.58 7.12 18.44
N VAL A 132 12.01 7.04 17.23
CA VAL A 132 10.72 7.64 16.91
C VAL A 132 10.03 6.87 15.82
N PHE A 133 8.76 6.51 16.03
CA PHE A 133 7.84 6.06 14.99
C PHE A 133 7.28 7.31 14.32
N THR A 134 7.61 7.51 13.06
CA THR A 134 7.32 8.75 12.34
C THR A 134 6.06 8.70 11.50
N GLY A 135 5.39 7.53 11.45
CA GLY A 135 4.31 7.37 10.48
C GLY A 135 4.81 7.70 9.08
N ASP A 136 4.02 8.47 8.38
CA ASP A 136 4.31 8.94 7.03
C ASP A 136 4.79 10.42 6.99
N ALA A 137 5.22 10.97 8.12
CA ALA A 137 5.82 12.31 8.12
C ALA A 137 7.27 12.28 7.58
N LEU A 138 8.09 11.34 8.05
CA LEU A 138 9.49 11.20 7.64
C LEU A 138 9.82 9.75 7.30
N PHE A 139 10.33 9.53 6.09
CA PHE A 139 10.83 8.25 5.61
C PHE A 139 12.35 8.21 5.56
N ILE A 140 12.88 7.05 5.22
CA ILE A 140 14.30 6.91 4.94
C ILE A 140 14.58 7.41 3.52
N GLY A 141 15.23 8.59 3.43
CA GLY A 141 15.59 9.23 2.17
C GLY A 141 14.49 10.08 1.53
N ASP A 142 13.28 10.14 2.11
CA ASP A 142 12.16 10.94 1.59
C ASP A 142 11.28 11.43 2.76
N VAL A 143 10.18 12.12 2.42
CA VAL A 143 9.12 12.58 3.33
C VAL A 143 7.75 12.29 2.72
N GLY A 144 6.69 12.29 3.53
CA GLY A 144 5.32 12.02 3.09
C GLY A 144 4.84 12.94 1.96
N ARG A 145 3.90 12.43 1.17
CA ARG A 145 3.16 13.24 0.19
C ARG A 145 2.19 14.19 0.93
N THR A 146 1.77 15.26 0.26
CA THR A 146 0.94 16.33 0.86
C THR A 146 -0.26 16.72 0.00
N ASP A 147 -0.66 15.85 -0.93
CA ASP A 147 -1.64 16.13 -1.99
C ASP A 147 -2.99 15.44 -1.79
N PHE A 148 -3.32 14.98 -0.58
CA PHE A 148 -4.62 14.37 -0.29
C PHE A 148 -5.77 15.37 -0.18
N TYR A 149 -5.48 16.66 0.00
CA TYR A 149 -6.47 17.72 0.19
C TYR A 149 -6.39 18.70 -0.99
N GLU A 150 -7.27 18.53 -1.96
CA GLU A 150 -7.29 19.32 -3.19
C GLU A 150 -7.28 20.83 -2.90
N GLY A 151 -6.33 21.54 -3.51
CA GLY A 151 -6.14 22.99 -3.35
C GLY A 151 -5.49 23.43 -2.04
N GLN A 152 -5.02 22.49 -1.20
CA GLN A 152 -4.34 22.77 0.07
C GLN A 152 -2.88 22.27 0.07
N GLU A 153 -2.33 21.90 -1.07
CA GLU A 153 -1.01 21.26 -1.20
C GLU A 153 0.11 22.10 -0.56
N GLU A 154 0.09 23.43 -0.78
CA GLU A 154 1.08 24.34 -0.16
C GLU A 154 0.92 24.44 1.36
N GLU A 155 -0.33 24.47 1.86
CA GLU A 155 -0.62 24.50 3.31
C GLU A 155 -0.13 23.23 3.97
N LYS A 156 -0.47 22.06 3.42
CA LYS A 156 -0.07 20.75 3.95
C LYS A 156 1.45 20.56 3.88
N ALA A 157 2.09 21.01 2.81
CA ALA A 157 3.55 21.02 2.71
C ALA A 157 4.20 21.91 3.79
N GLY A 158 3.60 23.06 4.10
CA GLY A 158 4.03 23.92 5.18
C GLY A 158 3.92 23.27 6.55
N LEU A 159 2.79 22.60 6.83
CA LEU A 159 2.59 21.84 8.07
C LEU A 159 3.58 20.67 8.18
N LEU A 160 3.82 19.94 7.08
CA LEU A 160 4.80 18.87 7.06
C LEU A 160 6.21 19.40 7.35
N PHE A 161 6.62 20.52 6.75
CA PHE A 161 7.90 21.13 7.04
C PHE A 161 8.09 21.44 8.53
N ASP A 162 7.07 22.04 9.16
CA ASP A 162 7.11 22.39 10.59
C ASP A 162 7.13 21.10 11.45
N SER A 163 6.42 20.06 11.07
CA SER A 163 6.45 18.74 11.69
C SER A 163 7.83 18.07 11.59
N LEU A 164 8.47 18.17 10.43
CA LEU A 164 9.85 17.68 10.24
C LEU A 164 10.85 18.40 11.14
N GLN A 165 10.75 19.74 11.33
CA GLN A 165 11.60 20.46 12.27
C GLN A 165 11.42 19.98 13.71
N LYS A 166 10.18 19.64 14.12
CA LYS A 166 9.89 19.04 15.42
C LYS A 166 10.59 17.69 15.58
N LEU A 167 10.48 16.81 14.56
CA LEU A 167 11.16 15.49 14.56
C LEU A 167 12.68 15.64 14.63
N LEU A 168 13.26 16.55 13.86
CA LEU A 168 14.68 16.82 13.87
C LEU A 168 15.18 17.32 15.25
N SER A 169 14.34 17.91 16.08
CA SER A 169 14.69 18.36 17.43
C SER A 169 14.85 17.23 18.46
N LEU A 170 14.45 15.98 18.13
CA LEU A 170 14.58 14.82 19.01
C LEU A 170 16.02 14.38 19.25
N GLY A 171 16.96 14.83 18.40
CA GLY A 171 18.38 14.51 18.50
C GLY A 171 18.83 13.49 17.46
N ASP A 172 20.09 13.63 17.04
CA ASP A 172 20.67 12.87 15.94
C ASP A 172 20.78 11.36 16.21
N GLN A 173 20.82 10.96 17.49
CA GLN A 173 20.91 9.58 17.94
C GLN A 173 19.58 8.81 17.79
N ALA A 174 18.43 9.49 17.70
CA ALA A 174 17.13 8.83 17.62
C ALA A 174 17.01 7.96 16.36
N ILE A 175 16.68 6.69 16.54
CA ILE A 175 16.47 5.75 15.45
C ILE A 175 15.12 6.03 14.80
N LEU A 176 15.08 6.03 13.47
CA LEU A 176 13.89 6.29 12.67
C LEU A 176 13.12 4.99 12.36
N TYR A 177 11.84 4.97 12.69
CA TYR A 177 10.89 3.87 12.41
C TYR A 177 9.69 4.40 11.62
N PRO A 178 9.77 4.46 10.28
CA PRO A 178 8.68 4.95 9.44
C PRO A 178 7.56 3.92 9.27
N ALA A 179 6.36 4.35 8.87
CA ALA A 179 5.28 3.42 8.55
C ALA A 179 5.43 2.77 7.17
N HIS A 180 6.20 3.36 6.26
CA HIS A 180 6.42 2.81 4.93
C HIS A 180 7.89 2.83 4.51
N GLY A 181 8.22 1.94 3.56
CA GLY A 181 9.52 1.83 2.90
C GLY A 181 9.42 1.89 1.38
N ALA A 182 10.54 1.64 0.70
CA ALA A 182 10.63 1.69 -0.76
C ALA A 182 9.58 0.80 -1.44
N GLY A 183 8.83 1.38 -2.38
CA GLY A 183 7.73 0.72 -3.11
C GLY A 183 6.33 1.07 -2.63
N SER A 184 6.19 1.90 -1.57
CA SER A 184 4.89 2.43 -1.15
C SER A 184 4.41 3.53 -2.10
N VAL A 185 3.08 3.70 -2.15
CA VAL A 185 2.40 4.80 -2.86
C VAL A 185 2.48 6.13 -2.10
N CYS A 186 2.95 6.12 -0.84
CA CYS A 186 3.01 7.30 0.03
C CYS A 186 4.27 8.15 -0.15
N GLY A 187 5.25 7.71 -0.99
CA GLY A 187 6.45 8.47 -1.33
C GLY A 187 7.17 7.88 -2.54
N SER A 188 7.89 8.72 -3.29
CA SER A 188 8.53 8.36 -4.55
C SER A 188 10.05 8.17 -4.47
N GLY A 189 10.68 8.72 -3.43
CA GLY A 189 12.14 8.77 -3.27
C GLY A 189 12.70 7.92 -2.14
N MET A 190 11.90 7.04 -1.52
CA MET A 190 12.33 6.23 -0.38
C MET A 190 13.50 5.30 -0.72
N ALA A 191 14.51 5.29 0.16
CA ALA A 191 15.68 4.42 0.02
C ALA A 191 15.33 2.96 0.31
N ALA A 192 15.98 2.03 -0.39
CA ALA A 192 15.82 0.59 -0.17
C ALA A 192 16.37 0.08 1.17
N ARG A 193 17.17 0.89 1.88
CA ARG A 193 17.68 0.52 3.22
C ARG A 193 16.57 0.65 4.26
N GLU A 194 16.65 -0.15 5.32
CA GLU A 194 15.59 -0.30 6.32
C GLU A 194 15.90 0.37 7.66
N PHE A 195 17.09 0.95 7.80
CA PHE A 195 17.55 1.57 9.05
C PHE A 195 18.11 2.95 8.79
N SER A 196 17.73 3.89 9.63
CA SER A 196 18.24 5.25 9.63
C SER A 196 18.16 5.87 11.03
N THR A 197 18.72 7.05 11.19
CA THR A 197 18.58 7.88 12.36
C THR A 197 18.19 9.30 11.96
N ILE A 198 17.66 10.06 12.89
CA ILE A 198 17.35 11.49 12.67
C ILE A 198 18.58 12.24 12.15
N GLY A 199 19.78 12.00 12.72
CA GLY A 199 21.03 12.63 12.28
C GLY A 199 21.43 12.23 10.85
N HIS A 200 21.24 10.97 10.47
CA HIS A 200 21.53 10.55 9.11
C HIS A 200 20.58 11.23 8.10
N GLU A 201 19.27 11.24 8.40
CA GLU A 201 18.29 11.90 7.53
C GLU A 201 18.52 13.41 7.45
N ARG A 202 18.82 14.09 8.58
CA ARG A 202 19.19 15.49 8.59
C ARG A 202 20.33 15.81 7.62
N ALA A 203 21.33 14.92 7.54
CA ALA A 203 22.52 15.16 6.72
C ALA A 203 22.35 14.75 5.23
N ASN A 204 21.49 13.77 4.93
CA ASN A 204 21.49 13.11 3.62
C ASN A 204 20.14 13.09 2.91
N ASN A 205 19.01 13.30 3.61
CA ASN A 205 17.70 13.32 2.99
C ASN A 205 17.54 14.58 2.13
N PRO A 206 17.32 14.47 0.81
CA PRO A 206 17.28 15.64 -0.08
C PRO A 206 16.20 16.65 0.29
N ARG A 207 15.06 16.19 0.83
CA ARG A 207 13.94 17.05 1.22
C ARG A 207 14.29 17.91 2.44
N LEU A 208 15.07 17.37 3.37
CA LEU A 208 15.51 18.06 4.57
C LEU A 208 16.64 19.09 4.32
N GLN A 209 17.25 19.11 3.13
CA GLN A 209 18.22 20.12 2.72
C GLN A 209 17.57 21.41 2.21
N LEU A 210 16.26 21.40 1.94
CA LEU A 210 15.53 22.54 1.39
C LEU A 210 15.15 23.54 2.50
N GLY A 211 15.22 24.82 2.18
CA GLY A 211 14.59 25.86 2.98
C GLY A 211 13.05 25.77 2.87
N ARG A 212 12.31 26.38 3.81
CA ARG A 212 10.86 26.25 3.90
C ARG A 212 10.13 26.57 2.59
N GLU A 213 10.48 27.67 1.93
CA GLU A 213 9.82 28.10 0.67
C GLU A 213 10.09 27.11 -0.47
N ASP A 214 11.34 26.67 -0.63
CA ASP A 214 11.73 25.69 -1.65
C ASP A 214 11.10 24.31 -1.38
N PHE A 215 10.99 23.91 -0.11
CA PHE A 215 10.32 22.68 0.29
C PHE A 215 8.84 22.70 -0.10
N ILE A 216 8.11 23.76 0.27
CA ILE A 216 6.69 23.91 -0.05
C ILE A 216 6.49 23.87 -1.57
N LYS A 217 7.27 24.63 -2.31
CA LYS A 217 7.19 24.65 -3.78
C LYS A 217 7.49 23.29 -4.40
N ALA A 218 8.47 22.57 -3.89
CA ALA A 218 8.85 21.24 -4.37
C ALA A 218 7.73 20.23 -4.10
N LYS A 219 7.16 20.23 -2.87
CA LYS A 219 6.09 19.32 -2.46
C LYS A 219 4.77 19.59 -3.19
N ALA A 220 4.36 20.85 -3.28
CA ALA A 220 3.13 21.23 -3.99
C ALA A 220 3.22 20.98 -5.52
N GLY A 221 4.43 20.86 -6.07
CA GLY A 221 4.66 20.52 -7.47
C GLY A 221 4.76 19.03 -7.78
N GLU A 222 4.70 18.16 -6.77
CA GLU A 222 4.71 16.71 -6.96
C GLU A 222 3.39 16.22 -7.54
N HIS A 223 3.47 15.21 -8.39
CA HIS A 223 2.30 14.51 -8.92
C HIS A 223 2.31 13.08 -8.39
N HIS A 224 1.25 12.69 -7.72
CA HIS A 224 1.06 11.33 -7.25
C HIS A 224 -0.28 10.80 -7.73
N TYR A 225 -0.27 9.59 -8.25
CA TYR A 225 -1.51 8.91 -8.58
C TYR A 225 -2.29 8.59 -7.30
N GLN A 226 -3.61 8.80 -7.35
CA GLN A 226 -4.53 8.49 -6.23
C GLN A 226 -5.53 7.43 -6.69
N PRO A 227 -5.31 6.16 -6.30
CA PRO A 227 -6.27 5.10 -6.59
C PRO A 227 -7.64 5.40 -5.97
N PRO A 228 -8.76 5.15 -6.67
CA PRO A 228 -10.11 5.46 -6.14
C PRO A 228 -10.45 4.81 -4.80
N TYR A 229 -9.81 3.71 -4.44
CA TYR A 229 -10.07 3.01 -3.17
C TYR A 229 -9.58 3.77 -1.92
N PHE A 230 -8.82 4.84 -2.06
CA PHE A 230 -8.39 5.66 -0.91
C PHE A 230 -9.59 6.22 -0.14
N GLU A 231 -10.66 6.63 -0.83
CA GLU A 231 -11.90 7.07 -0.17
C GLU A 231 -12.54 5.93 0.66
N LEU A 232 -12.47 4.69 0.16
CA LEU A 232 -12.93 3.53 0.90
C LEU A 232 -12.09 3.31 2.17
N MET A 233 -10.75 3.43 2.07
CA MET A 233 -9.86 3.30 3.23
C MET A 233 -10.14 4.38 4.26
N GLU A 234 -10.33 5.62 3.83
CA GLU A 234 -10.68 6.72 4.72
C GLU A 234 -11.92 6.40 5.56
N ARG A 235 -12.99 5.95 4.92
CA ARG A 235 -14.22 5.57 5.61
C ARG A 235 -14.03 4.37 6.53
N LEU A 236 -13.42 3.29 6.04
CA LEU A 236 -13.22 2.08 6.83
C LEU A 236 -12.32 2.33 8.06
N ASN A 237 -11.30 3.14 7.92
CA ASN A 237 -10.38 3.44 9.02
C ASN A 237 -10.98 4.42 10.05
N LEU A 238 -11.96 5.25 9.68
CA LEU A 238 -12.76 6.00 10.65
C LEU A 238 -13.63 5.08 11.52
N GLU A 239 -14.17 4.02 10.94
CA GLU A 239 -15.04 3.05 11.61
C GLU A 239 -14.24 1.98 12.39
N GLY A 240 -12.93 1.85 12.14
CA GLY A 240 -12.02 0.86 12.73
C GLY A 240 -11.97 -0.45 11.97
N GLY A 241 -12.08 -0.38 10.65
CA GLY A 241 -12.02 -1.52 9.76
C GLY A 241 -13.33 -2.28 9.62
N HIS A 242 -13.28 -3.40 8.91
CA HIS A 242 -14.42 -4.31 8.75
C HIS A 242 -14.07 -5.73 9.21
N GLU A 243 -15.07 -6.61 9.31
CA GLU A 243 -14.84 -8.01 9.57
C GLU A 243 -14.11 -8.67 8.39
N VAL A 244 -12.93 -9.21 8.65
CA VAL A 244 -12.13 -9.90 7.64
C VAL A 244 -12.66 -11.32 7.45
N ILE A 245 -12.89 -11.70 6.19
CA ILE A 245 -13.03 -13.11 5.85
C ILE A 245 -11.70 -13.79 6.18
N SER A 246 -11.75 -14.83 7.03
CA SER A 246 -10.55 -15.63 7.26
C SER A 246 -10.04 -16.17 5.92
N PRO A 247 -8.77 -15.98 5.55
CA PRO A 247 -8.21 -16.56 4.31
C PRO A 247 -8.39 -18.08 4.21
N ALA A 248 -8.57 -18.77 5.34
CA ALA A 248 -8.92 -20.18 5.38
C ALA A 248 -10.30 -20.50 4.83
N GLN A 249 -11.16 -19.51 4.66
CA GLN A 249 -12.56 -19.67 4.18
C GLN A 249 -12.72 -19.45 2.68
N VAL A 250 -11.65 -19.23 1.91
CA VAL A 250 -11.75 -19.17 0.43
C VAL A 250 -12.04 -20.55 -0.12
N PRO A 251 -13.25 -20.81 -0.63
CA PRO A 251 -13.62 -22.13 -1.14
C PRO A 251 -12.90 -22.41 -2.46
N MET A 252 -12.40 -23.64 -2.61
CA MET A 252 -11.90 -24.12 -3.91
C MET A 252 -13.06 -24.69 -4.70
N LEU A 253 -13.33 -24.12 -5.86
CA LEU A 253 -14.50 -24.37 -6.70
C LEU A 253 -14.12 -25.00 -8.04
N SER A 254 -15.11 -25.60 -8.72
CA SER A 254 -15.02 -25.82 -10.17
C SER A 254 -15.27 -24.51 -10.91
N LEU A 255 -14.79 -24.39 -12.15
CA LEU A 255 -15.03 -23.20 -12.96
C LEU A 255 -16.54 -22.98 -13.22
N SER A 256 -17.34 -24.07 -13.40
CA SER A 256 -18.79 -23.98 -13.54
C SER A 256 -19.44 -23.39 -12.29
N THR A 257 -19.06 -23.87 -11.10
CA THR A 257 -19.58 -23.37 -9.82
C THR A 257 -19.20 -21.90 -9.60
N LEU A 258 -17.98 -21.50 -9.95
CA LEU A 258 -17.56 -20.09 -9.87
C LEU A 258 -18.40 -19.21 -10.79
N LYS A 259 -18.64 -19.65 -12.05
CA LYS A 259 -19.48 -18.92 -13.02
C LYS A 259 -20.94 -18.85 -12.59
N GLU A 260 -21.51 -19.92 -12.00
CA GLU A 260 -22.85 -19.93 -11.41
C GLU A 260 -22.99 -18.89 -10.27
N GLY A 261 -21.91 -18.65 -9.50
CA GLY A 261 -21.84 -17.58 -8.50
C GLY A 261 -21.88 -16.17 -9.11
N SER A 262 -21.80 -16.04 -10.43
CA SER A 262 -21.84 -14.79 -11.19
C SER A 262 -20.87 -13.73 -10.63
N PRO A 263 -19.55 -13.97 -10.65
CA PRO A 263 -18.58 -12.96 -10.24
C PRO A 263 -18.68 -11.74 -11.16
N ASP A 264 -18.50 -10.55 -10.59
CA ASP A 264 -18.42 -9.31 -11.36
C ASP A 264 -17.06 -9.20 -12.06
N VAL A 265 -16.03 -9.79 -11.44
CA VAL A 265 -14.67 -9.90 -12.00
C VAL A 265 -14.04 -11.24 -11.63
N VAL A 266 -13.26 -11.80 -12.53
CA VAL A 266 -12.38 -12.94 -12.26
C VAL A 266 -10.93 -12.48 -12.34
N LEU A 267 -10.22 -12.53 -11.22
CA LEU A 267 -8.81 -12.14 -11.12
C LEU A 267 -7.93 -13.38 -11.27
N ASP A 268 -7.09 -13.39 -12.28
CA ASP A 268 -6.02 -14.36 -12.42
C ASP A 268 -4.80 -13.88 -11.65
N VAL A 269 -4.61 -14.45 -10.46
CA VAL A 269 -3.54 -14.05 -9.51
C VAL A 269 -2.26 -14.84 -9.70
N ARG A 270 -2.16 -15.64 -10.77
CA ARG A 270 -0.97 -16.37 -11.16
C ARG A 270 0.12 -15.40 -11.67
N ASP A 271 1.29 -15.95 -11.96
CA ASP A 271 2.36 -15.20 -12.61
C ASP A 271 1.89 -14.64 -13.97
N PRO A 272 2.31 -13.42 -14.38
CA PRO A 272 1.93 -12.83 -15.67
C PRO A 272 2.16 -13.75 -16.86
N THR A 273 3.29 -14.49 -16.86
CA THR A 273 3.62 -15.43 -17.97
C THR A 273 2.64 -16.60 -18.07
N SER A 274 2.13 -17.06 -16.93
CA SER A 274 1.08 -18.10 -16.89
C SER A 274 -0.24 -17.60 -17.48
N HIS A 275 -0.64 -16.37 -17.15
CA HIS A 275 -1.82 -15.72 -17.70
C HIS A 275 -1.68 -15.51 -19.21
N LEU A 276 -0.58 -14.91 -19.66
CA LEU A 276 -0.33 -14.62 -21.07
C LEU A 276 -0.34 -15.89 -21.92
N GLY A 277 0.22 -16.99 -21.41
CA GLY A 277 0.28 -18.27 -22.10
C GLY A 277 -1.05 -19.03 -22.17
N GLY A 278 -1.99 -18.71 -21.30
CA GLY A 278 -3.34 -19.29 -21.27
C GLY A 278 -4.10 -18.97 -19.99
N HIS A 279 -5.26 -18.36 -20.13
CA HIS A 279 -6.13 -17.93 -19.01
C HIS A 279 -7.61 -18.23 -19.30
N VAL A 280 -8.41 -18.16 -18.26
CA VAL A 280 -9.87 -18.23 -18.39
C VAL A 280 -10.36 -16.98 -19.13
N SER A 281 -11.11 -17.13 -20.20
CA SER A 281 -11.60 -16.01 -21.01
C SER A 281 -12.31 -14.96 -20.15
N GLY A 282 -11.92 -13.69 -20.32
CA GLY A 282 -12.42 -12.54 -19.56
C GLY A 282 -11.86 -12.41 -18.14
N SER A 283 -10.83 -13.19 -17.76
CA SER A 283 -10.14 -12.96 -16.49
C SER A 283 -9.07 -11.88 -16.62
N LEU A 284 -8.91 -11.05 -15.57
CA LEU A 284 -7.88 -10.00 -15.50
C LEU A 284 -6.60 -10.54 -14.86
N CYS A 285 -5.46 -10.24 -15.46
CA CYS A 285 -4.14 -10.56 -14.93
C CYS A 285 -3.78 -9.65 -13.75
N LEU A 286 -3.97 -10.10 -12.51
CA LEU A 286 -3.58 -9.34 -11.32
C LEU A 286 -2.77 -10.22 -10.36
N PRO A 287 -1.46 -10.42 -10.62
CA PRO A 287 -0.60 -11.21 -9.75
C PRO A 287 -0.66 -10.76 -8.29
N VAL A 288 -0.53 -11.71 -7.35
CA VAL A 288 -0.67 -11.43 -5.90
C VAL A 288 0.11 -10.20 -5.45
N GLY A 289 1.35 -10.05 -5.89
CA GLY A 289 2.21 -8.91 -5.52
C GLY A 289 1.79 -7.55 -6.11
N MET A 290 0.82 -7.53 -7.02
CA MET A 290 0.31 -6.32 -7.66
C MET A 290 -1.08 -5.90 -7.13
N ILE A 291 -1.72 -6.74 -6.30
CA ILE A 291 -3.08 -6.49 -5.81
C ILE A 291 -3.18 -5.15 -5.08
N ALA A 292 -2.27 -4.88 -4.14
CA ALA A 292 -2.29 -3.65 -3.35
C ALA A 292 -2.09 -2.39 -4.20
N ALA A 293 -1.20 -2.45 -5.20
CA ALA A 293 -0.90 -1.30 -6.06
C ALA A 293 -2.00 -1.01 -7.11
N PHE A 294 -2.68 -2.06 -7.61
CA PHE A 294 -3.55 -1.89 -8.78
C PHE A 294 -4.99 -2.37 -8.59
N GLY A 295 -5.28 -3.23 -7.59
CA GLY A 295 -6.65 -3.71 -7.36
C GLY A 295 -7.64 -2.58 -7.11
N GLY A 296 -7.24 -1.58 -6.37
CA GLY A 296 -8.08 -0.43 -6.02
C GLY A 296 -8.40 0.55 -7.14
N TRP A 297 -7.83 0.35 -8.35
CA TRP A 297 -8.16 1.18 -9.52
C TRP A 297 -9.48 0.77 -10.18
N PHE A 298 -9.90 -0.48 -10.08
CA PHE A 298 -11.08 -1.00 -10.77
C PHE A 298 -12.03 -1.79 -9.89
N LEU A 299 -11.59 -2.23 -8.71
CA LEU A 299 -12.47 -2.91 -7.75
C LEU A 299 -13.25 -1.88 -6.91
N LYS A 300 -14.48 -2.24 -6.57
CA LYS A 300 -15.34 -1.53 -5.62
C LYS A 300 -15.64 -2.42 -4.43
N GLU A 301 -16.05 -1.85 -3.32
CA GLU A 301 -16.33 -2.60 -2.07
C GLU A 301 -17.30 -3.77 -2.30
N GLU A 302 -18.34 -3.56 -3.10
CA GLU A 302 -19.38 -4.56 -3.38
C GLU A 302 -19.00 -5.59 -4.46
N THR A 303 -17.86 -5.39 -5.16
CA THR A 303 -17.45 -6.26 -6.27
C THR A 303 -17.31 -7.72 -5.84
N ARG A 304 -18.04 -8.62 -6.50
CA ARG A 304 -17.94 -10.06 -6.28
C ARG A 304 -16.76 -10.62 -7.06
N ILE A 305 -15.79 -11.14 -6.36
CA ILE A 305 -14.50 -11.54 -6.91
C ILE A 305 -14.37 -13.05 -7.02
N GLY A 306 -14.11 -13.54 -8.21
CA GLY A 306 -13.62 -14.89 -8.45
C GLY A 306 -12.11 -14.88 -8.61
N LEU A 307 -11.44 -15.95 -8.17
CA LEU A 307 -9.98 -16.07 -8.29
C LEU A 307 -9.59 -17.23 -9.19
N VAL A 308 -8.57 -17.02 -10.02
CA VAL A 308 -7.82 -18.08 -10.71
C VAL A 308 -6.42 -18.11 -10.11
N ALA A 309 -6.00 -19.25 -9.57
CA ALA A 309 -4.75 -19.41 -8.87
C ALA A 309 -4.01 -20.69 -9.27
N GLU A 310 -2.73 -20.78 -8.99
CA GLU A 310 -1.94 -22.02 -9.16
C GLU A 310 -2.25 -23.06 -8.08
N SER A 311 -2.55 -22.57 -6.87
CA SER A 311 -2.79 -23.40 -5.69
C SER A 311 -3.78 -22.75 -4.74
N ALA A 312 -4.31 -23.55 -3.81
CA ALA A 312 -5.15 -23.04 -2.72
C ALA A 312 -4.40 -22.06 -1.81
N ASP A 313 -3.09 -22.23 -1.62
CA ASP A 313 -2.27 -21.31 -0.83
C ASP A 313 -2.12 -19.96 -1.51
N GLN A 314 -1.92 -19.93 -2.84
CA GLN A 314 -1.88 -18.69 -3.60
C GLN A 314 -3.23 -17.98 -3.58
N ALA A 315 -4.35 -18.71 -3.70
CA ALA A 315 -5.68 -18.14 -3.60
C ALA A 315 -5.92 -17.51 -2.21
N ARG A 316 -5.54 -18.19 -1.12
CA ARG A 316 -5.62 -17.64 0.25
C ARG A 316 -4.74 -16.41 0.42
N ASN A 317 -3.56 -16.41 -0.16
CA ASN A 317 -2.66 -15.26 -0.11
C ASN A 317 -3.25 -14.06 -0.88
N ALA A 318 -3.79 -14.28 -2.06
CA ALA A 318 -4.48 -13.24 -2.84
C ALA A 318 -5.68 -12.65 -2.06
N ALA A 319 -6.50 -13.51 -1.45
CA ALA A 319 -7.62 -13.08 -0.62
C ALA A 319 -7.17 -12.22 0.56
N ARG A 320 -6.04 -12.57 1.20
CA ARG A 320 -5.45 -11.76 2.27
C ARG A 320 -5.06 -10.36 1.77
N HIS A 321 -4.42 -10.27 0.60
CA HIS A 321 -4.07 -8.98 0.00
C HIS A 321 -5.30 -8.15 -0.37
N LEU A 322 -6.34 -8.76 -0.93
CA LEU A 322 -7.61 -8.10 -1.25
C LEU A 322 -8.28 -7.56 0.02
N CYS A 323 -8.38 -8.38 1.07
CA CYS A 323 -8.98 -7.95 2.35
C CYS A 323 -8.24 -6.77 2.98
N ARG A 324 -6.89 -6.71 2.89
CA ARG A 324 -6.08 -5.61 3.43
C ARG A 324 -6.44 -4.27 2.80
N ILE A 325 -6.87 -4.27 1.54
CA ILE A 325 -7.29 -3.06 0.81
C ILE A 325 -8.81 -2.94 0.65
N GLY A 326 -9.58 -3.59 1.54
CA GLY A 326 -11.01 -3.39 1.67
C GLY A 326 -11.92 -4.30 0.84
N PHE A 327 -11.37 -5.21 0.01
CA PHE A 327 -12.17 -6.05 -0.88
C PHE A 327 -12.36 -7.45 -0.28
N THR A 328 -13.53 -7.69 0.30
CA THR A 328 -13.82 -8.92 1.08
C THR A 328 -14.79 -9.87 0.40
N ASN A 329 -15.48 -9.46 -0.67
CA ASN A 329 -16.51 -10.26 -1.31
C ASN A 329 -15.93 -11.28 -2.29
N ILE A 330 -15.17 -12.26 -1.76
CA ILE A 330 -14.47 -13.29 -2.53
C ILE A 330 -15.35 -14.55 -2.60
N LEU A 331 -15.84 -14.88 -3.77
CA LEU A 331 -16.74 -16.02 -4.00
C LEU A 331 -16.03 -17.37 -3.87
N GLY A 332 -14.78 -17.43 -4.29
CA GLY A 332 -13.95 -18.62 -4.26
C GLY A 332 -12.85 -18.60 -5.31
N ALA A 333 -12.12 -19.71 -5.41
CA ALA A 333 -11.00 -19.83 -6.33
C ALA A 333 -11.04 -21.12 -7.14
N VAL A 334 -10.48 -21.04 -8.34
CA VAL A 334 -10.27 -22.21 -9.23
C VAL A 334 -8.78 -22.38 -9.49
N THR A 335 -8.36 -23.62 -9.75
CA THR A 335 -6.97 -23.96 -10.10
C THR A 335 -6.92 -24.88 -11.31
N GLY A 336 -5.74 -24.98 -11.95
CA GLY A 336 -5.53 -25.96 -13.02
C GLY A 336 -6.11 -25.55 -14.38
N VAL A 337 -5.82 -24.31 -14.83
CA VAL A 337 -6.30 -23.74 -16.11
C VAL A 337 -6.06 -24.65 -17.32
N LEU A 338 -4.90 -25.30 -17.43
CA LEU A 338 -4.62 -26.25 -18.50
C LEU A 338 -5.59 -27.46 -18.49
N GLY A 339 -5.92 -27.96 -17.30
CA GLY A 339 -6.92 -29.01 -17.14
C GLY A 339 -8.31 -28.54 -17.53
N MET A 340 -8.68 -27.31 -17.23
CA MET A 340 -9.94 -26.70 -17.64
C MET A 340 -10.02 -26.57 -19.16
N ALA A 341 -8.98 -26.05 -19.81
CA ALA A 341 -8.88 -25.94 -21.26
C ALA A 341 -9.02 -27.32 -21.95
N SER A 342 -8.34 -28.35 -21.42
CA SER A 342 -8.45 -29.72 -21.90
C SER A 342 -9.86 -30.30 -21.72
N GLY A 343 -10.61 -29.83 -20.72
CA GLY A 343 -12.00 -30.17 -20.45
C GLY A 343 -13.02 -29.35 -21.25
N GLY A 344 -12.58 -28.49 -22.18
CA GLY A 344 -13.43 -27.67 -23.04
C GLY A 344 -13.89 -26.36 -22.42
N ALA A 345 -13.21 -25.87 -21.38
CA ALA A 345 -13.41 -24.51 -20.86
C ALA A 345 -12.95 -23.48 -21.89
N ASP A 346 -13.65 -22.36 -21.93
CA ASP A 346 -13.30 -21.22 -22.76
C ASP A 346 -12.06 -20.54 -22.19
N THR A 347 -10.99 -20.50 -22.97
CA THR A 347 -9.68 -19.96 -22.59
C THR A 347 -9.09 -19.14 -23.72
N ASP A 348 -8.39 -18.09 -23.32
CA ASP A 348 -7.68 -17.16 -24.20
C ASP A 348 -6.19 -17.11 -23.92
N PHE A 349 -5.46 -16.36 -24.73
CA PHE A 349 -4.06 -16.04 -24.54
C PHE A 349 -3.74 -14.61 -25.02
N ILE A 350 -2.70 -14.02 -24.53
CA ILE A 350 -2.21 -12.72 -24.98
C ILE A 350 -0.84 -12.92 -25.63
N ALA A 351 -0.72 -12.56 -26.91
CA ALA A 351 0.52 -12.69 -27.64
C ALA A 351 1.58 -11.73 -27.08
N THR A 352 2.82 -12.21 -27.01
CA THR A 352 3.97 -11.40 -26.59
C THR A 352 4.85 -11.07 -27.79
N ALA A 353 5.53 -9.90 -27.72
CA ALA A 353 6.48 -9.48 -28.73
C ALA A 353 7.81 -9.10 -28.07
N ASP A 354 8.91 -9.46 -28.70
CA ASP A 354 10.25 -9.03 -28.27
C ASP A 354 10.57 -7.60 -28.76
N THR A 355 11.65 -7.03 -28.25
CA THR A 355 12.09 -5.68 -28.58
C THR A 355 12.43 -5.51 -30.07
N GLY A 356 12.92 -6.55 -30.74
CA GLY A 356 13.24 -6.54 -32.17
C GLY A 356 11.97 -6.45 -33.04
N ALA A 357 10.95 -7.20 -32.67
CA ALA A 357 9.64 -7.17 -33.32
C ALA A 357 9.00 -5.79 -33.17
N ILE A 358 9.06 -5.19 -31.97
CA ILE A 358 8.54 -3.85 -31.71
C ILE A 358 9.31 -2.80 -32.50
N ALA A 359 10.65 -2.83 -32.49
CA ALA A 359 11.47 -1.88 -33.26
C ALA A 359 11.16 -1.94 -34.76
N SER A 360 10.97 -3.16 -35.30
CA SER A 360 10.55 -3.34 -36.69
C SER A 360 9.19 -2.75 -36.98
N ARG A 361 8.24 -2.90 -36.07
CA ARG A 361 6.85 -2.39 -36.20
C ARG A 361 6.80 -0.87 -36.11
N VAL A 362 7.54 -0.27 -35.17
CA VAL A 362 7.67 1.20 -35.05
C VAL A 362 8.23 1.80 -36.36
N ASN A 363 9.29 1.19 -36.93
CA ASN A 363 9.87 1.66 -38.20
C ASN A 363 8.92 1.55 -39.39
N GLN A 364 7.96 0.62 -39.37
CA GLN A 364 6.94 0.46 -40.42
C GLN A 364 5.77 1.44 -40.23
N SER A 365 5.58 1.95 -39.02
CA SER A 365 4.49 2.85 -38.62
C SER A 365 3.12 2.48 -39.20
N PRO A 366 2.59 1.25 -38.94
CA PRO A 366 1.34 0.83 -39.54
C PRO A 366 0.17 1.66 -38.98
N GLU A 367 -0.72 2.14 -39.86
CA GLU A 367 -1.87 2.99 -39.49
C GLU A 367 -2.88 2.29 -38.55
N ASN A 368 -2.89 0.95 -38.57
CA ASN A 368 -3.81 0.12 -37.80
C ASN A 368 -3.19 -0.44 -36.52
N TRP A 369 -2.20 0.22 -35.95
CA TRP A 369 -1.48 -0.24 -34.76
C TRP A 369 -1.18 0.91 -33.81
N ILE A 370 -1.19 0.61 -32.50
CA ILE A 370 -0.84 1.51 -31.41
C ILE A 370 0.17 0.83 -30.50
N LEU A 371 1.24 1.51 -30.14
CA LEU A 371 2.12 1.16 -29.03
C LEU A 371 1.70 1.96 -27.82
N LEU A 372 1.21 1.30 -26.78
CA LEU A 372 0.73 1.93 -25.54
C LEU A 372 1.74 1.72 -24.43
N ASP A 373 2.34 2.80 -23.94
CA ASP A 373 3.24 2.79 -22.78
C ASP A 373 2.41 3.05 -21.51
N VAL A 374 2.36 2.04 -20.61
CA VAL A 374 1.55 2.10 -19.39
C VAL A 374 2.37 2.39 -18.13
N ARG A 375 3.55 2.96 -18.30
CA ARG A 375 4.39 3.42 -17.19
C ARG A 375 3.82 4.71 -16.58
N SER A 376 4.44 5.17 -15.49
CA SER A 376 4.06 6.47 -14.93
C SER A 376 4.41 7.61 -15.91
N LYS A 377 3.80 8.78 -15.70
CA LYS A 377 4.07 9.97 -16.50
C LYS A 377 5.54 10.37 -16.44
N GLU A 378 6.14 10.30 -15.26
CA GLU A 378 7.56 10.64 -15.04
C GLU A 378 8.48 9.67 -15.78
N GLU A 379 8.17 8.35 -15.74
CA GLU A 379 8.92 7.34 -16.50
C GLU A 379 8.80 7.61 -18.01
N PHE A 380 7.63 7.95 -18.50
CA PHE A 380 7.38 8.27 -19.92
C PHE A 380 8.12 9.55 -20.35
N GLU A 381 8.03 10.61 -19.55
CA GLU A 381 8.70 11.89 -19.83
C GLU A 381 10.23 11.79 -19.75
N SER A 382 10.76 10.91 -18.89
CA SER A 382 12.20 10.67 -18.80
C SER A 382 12.79 9.97 -20.03
N GLY A 383 11.94 9.31 -20.83
CA GLY A 383 12.30 8.67 -22.09
C GLY A 383 11.29 7.61 -22.50
N HIS A 384 10.83 7.68 -23.74
CA HIS A 384 9.87 6.74 -24.33
C HIS A 384 10.21 6.41 -25.79
N ILE A 385 9.57 5.38 -26.32
CA ILE A 385 9.70 5.02 -27.75
C ILE A 385 8.94 6.05 -28.58
N GLU A 386 9.58 6.65 -29.58
CA GLU A 386 8.97 7.62 -30.46
C GLU A 386 7.69 7.06 -31.13
N GLY A 387 6.60 7.81 -31.05
CA GLY A 387 5.28 7.41 -31.54
C GLY A 387 4.47 6.53 -30.59
N ALA A 388 4.96 6.20 -29.39
CA ALA A 388 4.17 5.56 -28.37
C ALA A 388 3.12 6.52 -27.80
N SER A 389 1.90 6.03 -27.61
CA SER A 389 0.87 6.69 -26.80
C SER A 389 1.10 6.38 -25.33
N HIS A 390 0.76 7.32 -24.44
CA HIS A 390 0.87 7.12 -23.00
C HIS A 390 -0.50 6.97 -22.36
N ALA A 391 -0.62 6.01 -21.45
CA ALA A 391 -1.71 5.86 -20.50
C ALA A 391 -1.18 5.19 -19.24
N TYR A 392 -1.25 5.82 -18.09
CA TYR A 392 -0.86 5.15 -16.85
C TYR A 392 -1.72 3.90 -16.62
N VAL A 393 -1.09 2.79 -16.18
CA VAL A 393 -1.79 1.50 -16.01
C VAL A 393 -3.04 1.62 -15.14
N GLY A 394 -3.03 2.41 -14.07
CA GLY A 394 -4.20 2.63 -13.21
C GLY A 394 -5.37 3.25 -13.97
N GLU A 395 -5.12 4.29 -14.76
CA GLU A 395 -6.13 4.95 -15.60
C GLU A 395 -6.68 4.00 -16.67
N ALA A 396 -5.82 3.19 -17.28
CA ALA A 396 -6.22 2.19 -18.26
C ALA A 396 -7.08 1.05 -17.64
N LEU A 397 -6.94 0.80 -16.34
CA LEU A 397 -7.76 -0.16 -15.61
C LEU A 397 -9.11 0.44 -15.17
N GLU A 398 -9.11 1.72 -14.79
CA GLU A 398 -10.31 2.43 -14.36
C GLU A 398 -11.29 2.63 -15.52
N LYS A 399 -10.76 2.98 -16.71
CA LYS A 399 -11.54 3.29 -17.92
C LYS A 399 -10.93 2.63 -19.16
N PRO A 400 -10.95 1.30 -19.25
CA PRO A 400 -10.35 0.59 -20.38
C PRO A 400 -11.00 0.97 -21.71
N GLU A 401 -12.28 1.35 -21.72
CA GLU A 401 -13.02 1.78 -22.91
C GLU A 401 -12.41 3.02 -23.61
N ASP A 402 -11.72 3.87 -22.89
CA ASP A 402 -11.07 5.06 -23.46
C ASP A 402 -9.86 4.69 -24.34
N TYR A 403 -9.32 3.47 -24.17
CA TYR A 403 -8.12 3.00 -24.86
C TYR A 403 -8.39 1.88 -25.87
N VAL A 404 -9.59 1.28 -25.86
CA VAL A 404 -9.99 0.27 -26.87
C VAL A 404 -10.19 0.95 -28.22
N SER A 405 -9.67 0.35 -29.28
CA SER A 405 -9.82 0.84 -30.65
C SER A 405 -9.88 -0.31 -31.64
N ASP A 406 -10.33 -0.03 -32.88
CA ASP A 406 -10.31 -1.01 -33.99
C ASP A 406 -8.87 -1.36 -34.43
N LYS A 407 -7.87 -0.73 -33.85
CA LYS A 407 -6.45 -0.96 -34.14
C LYS A 407 -5.89 -2.06 -33.23
N GLY A 408 -4.90 -2.78 -33.73
CA GLY A 408 -4.13 -3.69 -32.86
C GLY A 408 -3.32 -2.90 -31.84
N ILE A 409 -3.41 -3.25 -30.57
CA ILE A 409 -2.71 -2.58 -29.47
C ILE A 409 -1.55 -3.47 -29.00
N THR A 410 -0.38 -2.89 -28.85
CA THR A 410 0.74 -3.50 -28.12
C THR A 410 1.01 -2.68 -26.87
N VAL A 411 0.91 -3.31 -25.71
CA VAL A 411 1.11 -2.65 -24.42
C VAL A 411 2.54 -2.88 -23.93
N MET A 412 3.20 -1.86 -23.42
CA MET A 412 4.55 -1.96 -22.89
C MET A 412 4.71 -1.29 -21.51
N CYS A 413 5.68 -1.77 -20.74
CA CYS A 413 6.18 -1.13 -19.52
C CYS A 413 7.66 -1.50 -19.31
N GLY A 414 8.23 -1.28 -18.12
CA GLY A 414 9.64 -1.60 -17.83
C GLY A 414 9.96 -3.09 -17.78
N SER A 415 9.05 -3.94 -17.24
CA SER A 415 9.30 -5.38 -16.97
C SER A 415 8.28 -6.33 -17.61
N GLY A 416 7.19 -5.82 -18.19
CA GLY A 416 6.07 -6.60 -18.71
C GLY A 416 4.92 -6.79 -17.71
N ALA A 417 5.11 -6.67 -16.40
CA ALA A 417 4.06 -6.94 -15.41
C ALA A 417 2.87 -5.96 -15.49
N ARG A 418 3.11 -4.65 -15.50
CA ARG A 418 2.06 -3.63 -15.71
C ARG A 418 1.42 -3.76 -17.10
N ALA A 419 2.22 -4.08 -18.10
CA ALA A 419 1.73 -4.31 -19.45
C ALA A 419 0.79 -5.51 -19.55
N SER A 420 1.06 -6.61 -18.86
CA SER A 420 0.19 -7.80 -18.82
C SER A 420 -1.15 -7.49 -18.19
N LEU A 421 -1.16 -6.71 -17.10
CA LEU A 421 -2.37 -6.27 -16.42
C LEU A 421 -3.22 -5.38 -17.34
N ALA A 422 -2.64 -4.33 -17.92
CA ALA A 422 -3.35 -3.44 -18.83
C ALA A 422 -3.82 -4.18 -20.10
N ALA A 423 -3.00 -5.06 -20.68
CA ALA A 423 -3.38 -5.85 -21.86
C ALA A 423 -4.57 -6.76 -21.59
N SER A 424 -4.66 -7.37 -20.38
CA SER A 424 -5.81 -8.20 -20.02
C SER A 424 -7.11 -7.41 -19.81
N ALA A 425 -7.01 -6.13 -19.43
CA ALA A 425 -8.16 -5.24 -19.30
C ALA A 425 -8.64 -4.68 -20.66
N LEU A 426 -7.75 -4.64 -21.65
CA LEU A 426 -8.03 -4.13 -23.01
C LEU A 426 -8.41 -5.27 -23.99
N GLN A 427 -8.38 -6.54 -23.58
CA GLN A 427 -8.77 -7.69 -24.38
C GLN A 427 -10.28 -7.88 -24.39
#